data_f8659dd0b0fe797e50aa7c7f55842538
#
_entry.id   f8659dd0b0fe797e50aa7c7f55842538
#
_cell.length_a   1.000
_cell.length_b   1.000
_cell.length_c   1.000
_cell.angle_alpha   90.00
_cell.angle_beta   90.00
_cell.angle_gamma   90.00
#
_symmetry.space_group_name_H-M   'P 1'
#
loop_
_entity.id
_entity.type
_entity.pdbx_description
1 polymer ?
#
loop_
_entity_poly.entity_id
_entity_poly.type
_entity_poly.pdbx_seq_one_letter_code
_entity_poly.pdbx_strand_id
1 'polypeptide(L)'
;MLEGTHHIAVIASNEQKALEFYVNKLGFTVEKETWRPAQQDYLRMLRLGDVVIELFIHPNAPQRITEPEALGLRHLAFRVTDIEAARDWLNARGIETEPIHEDTANGGHYVFFRDPDGQPLELHD
;
A
#
# COMPACT_ATOMS: atom_id res chain seq x y z
N MET A 1 14.33 -3.42 -23.00
CA MET A 1 12.90 -3.10 -23.26
C MET A 1 12.09 -3.45 -22.03
N LEU A 2 11.16 -2.58 -21.62
CA LEU A 2 10.32 -2.84 -20.44
C LEU A 2 9.14 -3.71 -20.84
N GLU A 3 8.82 -4.71 -20.00
CA GLU A 3 7.75 -5.66 -20.28
C GLU A 3 6.57 -5.58 -19.29
N GLY A 4 6.73 -4.81 -18.22
CA GLY A 4 5.70 -4.62 -17.20
C GLY A 4 6.30 -4.25 -15.85
N THR A 5 5.46 -4.18 -14.83
CA THR A 5 5.88 -3.93 -13.47
C THR A 5 6.25 -5.25 -12.80
N HIS A 6 7.45 -5.34 -12.22
CA HIS A 6 7.87 -6.51 -11.45
C HIS A 6 7.43 -6.40 -9.99
N HIS A 7 7.73 -5.27 -9.36
CA HIS A 7 7.32 -5.00 -7.98
C HIS A 7 7.35 -3.50 -7.69
N ILE A 8 6.74 -3.13 -6.58
CA ILE A 8 6.77 -1.78 -6.01
C ILE A 8 7.40 -1.91 -4.63
N ALA A 9 8.48 -1.18 -4.39
CA ALA A 9 9.15 -1.20 -3.09
C ALA A 9 8.51 -0.18 -2.15
N VAL A 10 8.20 -0.61 -0.93
CA VAL A 10 7.63 0.21 0.14
C VAL A 10 8.51 0.13 1.36
N ILE A 11 8.84 1.27 1.93
CA ILE A 11 9.57 1.37 3.20
C ILE A 11 8.55 1.56 4.32
N ALA A 12 8.61 0.71 5.34
CA ALA A 12 7.82 0.80 6.55
C ALA A 12 8.71 0.95 7.78
N SER A 13 8.24 1.65 8.79
CA SER A 13 9.00 1.90 10.02
C SER A 13 8.89 0.76 11.03
N ASN A 14 7.82 -0.02 11.00
CA ASN A 14 7.54 -1.07 11.97
C ASN A 14 7.03 -2.33 11.29
N GLU A 15 7.77 -3.41 11.45
CA GLU A 15 7.48 -4.69 10.82
C GLU A 15 6.10 -5.24 11.20
N GLN A 16 5.79 -5.28 12.50
CA GLN A 16 4.53 -5.83 12.99
C GLN A 16 3.32 -5.05 12.47
N LYS A 17 3.38 -3.73 12.50
CA LYS A 17 2.31 -2.87 11.99
C LYS A 17 2.14 -3.00 10.49
N ALA A 18 3.24 -3.09 9.74
CA ALA A 18 3.19 -3.25 8.29
C ALA A 18 2.58 -4.59 7.88
N LEU A 19 2.98 -5.68 8.51
CA LEU A 19 2.43 -7.01 8.23
C LEU A 19 0.96 -7.11 8.65
N GLU A 20 0.59 -6.54 9.80
CA GLU A 20 -0.81 -6.48 10.21
C GLU A 20 -1.68 -5.74 9.20
N PHE A 21 -1.17 -4.64 8.65
CA PHE A 21 -1.88 -3.84 7.67
C PHE A 21 -1.95 -4.55 6.30
N TYR A 22 -0.80 -4.82 5.69
CA TYR A 22 -0.78 -5.34 4.32
C TYR A 22 -1.25 -6.80 4.22
N VAL A 23 -0.87 -7.65 5.17
CA VAL A 23 -1.20 -9.07 5.13
C VAL A 23 -2.56 -9.34 5.76
N ASN A 24 -2.74 -8.97 7.03
CA ASN A 24 -3.95 -9.35 7.77
C ASN A 24 -5.17 -8.51 7.37
N LYS A 25 -5.00 -7.20 7.17
CA LYS A 25 -6.11 -6.31 6.83
C LYS A 25 -6.37 -6.22 5.33
N LEU A 26 -5.36 -5.99 4.51
CA LEU A 26 -5.54 -5.85 3.06
C LEU A 26 -5.58 -7.19 2.30
N GLY A 27 -5.07 -8.26 2.88
CA GLY A 27 -5.14 -9.58 2.28
C GLY A 27 -3.98 -9.94 1.35
N PHE A 28 -2.85 -9.23 1.43
CA PHE A 28 -1.64 -9.68 0.74
C PHE A 28 -1.15 -10.99 1.32
N THR A 29 -0.58 -11.83 0.47
CA THR A 29 0.08 -13.09 0.85
C THR A 29 1.58 -12.88 0.88
N VAL A 30 2.24 -13.37 1.93
CA VAL A 30 3.71 -13.41 1.97
C VAL A 30 4.19 -14.49 0.98
N GLU A 31 4.73 -14.06 -0.14
CA GLU A 31 5.20 -14.94 -1.21
C GLU A 31 6.62 -15.44 -0.96
N LYS A 32 7.47 -14.56 -0.40
CA LYS A 32 8.87 -14.87 -0.13
C LYS A 32 9.38 -14.04 1.04
N GLU A 33 10.17 -14.69 1.89
CA GLU A 33 10.94 -14.03 2.96
C GLU A 33 12.41 -14.36 2.77
N THR A 34 13.25 -13.34 2.74
CA THR A 34 14.69 -13.50 2.59
C THR A 34 15.40 -12.83 3.77
N TRP A 35 16.11 -13.62 4.57
CA TRP A 35 16.96 -13.09 5.63
C TRP A 35 18.17 -12.37 5.01
N ARG A 36 18.44 -11.14 5.46
CA ARG A 36 19.60 -10.35 5.03
C ARG A 36 20.56 -10.16 6.18
N PRO A 37 21.67 -10.93 6.22
CA PRO A 37 22.59 -10.92 7.37
C PRO A 37 23.24 -9.55 7.66
N ALA A 38 23.59 -8.81 6.59
CA ALA A 38 24.23 -7.50 6.75
C ALA A 38 23.27 -6.47 7.35
N GLN A 39 21.97 -6.54 7.04
CA GLN A 39 20.94 -5.64 7.54
C GLN A 39 20.25 -6.17 8.81
N GLN A 40 20.43 -7.44 9.14
CA GLN A 40 19.77 -8.10 10.27
C GLN A 40 18.26 -7.99 10.21
N ASP A 41 17.68 -8.19 9.01
CA ASP A 41 16.25 -8.10 8.77
C ASP A 41 15.76 -9.14 7.76
N TYR A 42 14.43 -9.23 7.59
CA TYR A 42 13.79 -9.96 6.52
C TYR A 42 13.30 -9.00 5.44
N LEU A 43 13.66 -9.29 4.20
CA LEU A 43 13.05 -8.68 3.03
C LEU A 43 11.89 -9.55 2.59
N ARG A 44 10.71 -8.96 2.44
CA ARG A 44 9.49 -9.71 2.09
C ARG A 44 8.90 -9.26 0.76
N MET A 45 8.48 -10.25 -0.01
CA MET A 45 7.67 -10.02 -1.21
C MET A 45 6.23 -10.38 -0.85
N LEU A 46 5.33 -9.42 -0.97
CA LEU A 46 3.91 -9.56 -0.68
C LEU A 46 3.13 -9.49 -1.99
N ARG A 47 2.19 -10.40 -2.20
CA ARG A 47 1.38 -10.46 -3.43
C ARG A 47 -0.10 -10.28 -3.15
N LEU A 48 -0.75 -9.48 -4.00
CA LEU A 48 -2.20 -9.37 -4.10
C LEU A 48 -2.56 -9.31 -5.59
N GLY A 49 -3.11 -10.40 -6.13
CA GLY A 49 -3.33 -10.49 -7.59
C GLY A 49 -2.04 -10.32 -8.36
N ASP A 50 -2.02 -9.35 -9.26
CA ASP A 50 -0.84 -8.98 -10.06
C ASP A 50 0.04 -7.89 -9.40
N VAL A 51 -0.33 -7.41 -8.21
CA VAL A 51 0.48 -6.45 -7.45
C VAL A 51 1.46 -7.20 -6.57
N VAL A 52 2.73 -6.84 -6.67
CA VAL A 52 3.80 -7.31 -5.77
C VAL A 52 4.42 -6.13 -5.07
N ILE A 53 4.39 -6.16 -3.75
CA ILE A 53 5.08 -5.18 -2.90
C ILE A 53 6.33 -5.84 -2.32
N GLU A 54 7.48 -5.20 -2.53
CA GLU A 54 8.71 -5.53 -1.83
C GLU A 54 8.78 -4.66 -0.57
N LEU A 55 8.65 -5.28 0.59
CA LEU A 55 8.55 -4.58 1.86
C LEU A 55 9.91 -4.49 2.54
N PHE A 56 10.36 -3.26 2.75
CA PHE A 56 11.57 -2.91 3.50
C PHE A 56 11.20 -2.35 4.86
N ILE A 57 11.92 -2.74 5.90
CA ILE A 57 11.72 -2.20 7.25
C ILE A 57 12.92 -1.32 7.62
N HIS A 58 12.66 -0.03 7.79
CA HIS A 58 13.65 0.97 8.19
C HIS A 58 13.09 1.77 9.38
N PRO A 59 13.38 1.37 10.63
CA PRO A 59 12.77 2.01 11.80
C PRO A 59 13.08 3.50 11.96
N ASN A 60 14.21 3.93 11.41
CA ASN A 60 14.68 5.32 11.52
C ASN A 60 14.53 6.11 10.22
N ALA A 61 13.76 5.61 9.26
CA ALA A 61 13.52 6.34 8.01
C ALA A 61 12.80 7.67 8.29
N PRO A 62 13.15 8.74 7.56
CA PRO A 62 12.41 10.00 7.67
C PRO A 62 10.96 9.81 7.25
N GLN A 63 10.08 10.61 7.83
CA GLN A 63 8.68 10.63 7.47
C GLN A 63 8.50 10.97 5.99
N ARG A 64 7.52 10.33 5.34
CA ARG A 64 7.13 10.66 3.97
C ARG A 64 6.68 12.12 3.90
N ILE A 65 7.13 12.85 2.89
CA ILE A 65 6.67 14.20 2.60
C ILE A 65 5.40 14.11 1.74
N THR A 66 4.26 14.46 2.34
CA THR A 66 2.96 14.47 1.67
C THR A 66 2.44 15.89 1.45
N GLU A 67 2.84 16.83 2.31
CA GLU A 67 2.46 18.23 2.22
C GLU A 67 3.68 19.14 2.47
N PRO A 68 4.15 19.88 1.47
CA PRO A 68 3.71 19.81 0.06
C PRO A 68 4.09 18.48 -0.56
N GLU A 69 3.37 18.08 -1.62
CA GLU A 69 3.67 16.85 -2.35
C GLU A 69 5.07 16.91 -2.96
N ALA A 70 5.85 15.86 -2.77
CA ALA A 70 7.20 15.73 -3.30
C ALA A 70 7.22 14.96 -4.62
N LEU A 71 8.31 15.12 -5.38
CA LEU A 71 8.52 14.37 -6.62
C LEU A 71 8.59 12.86 -6.33
N GLY A 72 8.14 12.05 -7.27
CA GLY A 72 8.17 10.60 -7.22
C GLY A 72 6.77 9.97 -7.21
N LEU A 73 6.67 8.74 -6.75
CA LEU A 73 5.40 8.05 -6.65
C LEU A 73 4.47 8.77 -5.66
N ARG A 74 3.26 9.09 -6.11
CA ARG A 74 2.29 9.81 -5.31
C ARG A 74 1.48 8.87 -4.42
N HIS A 75 0.93 7.82 -5.00
CA HIS A 75 0.13 6.81 -4.30
C HIS A 75 0.10 5.50 -5.10
N LEU A 76 -0.41 4.45 -4.47
CA LEU A 76 -0.71 3.17 -5.10
C LEU A 76 -2.23 2.99 -5.10
N ALA A 77 -2.81 2.74 -6.27
CA ALA A 77 -4.25 2.54 -6.43
C ALA A 77 -4.57 1.05 -6.64
N PHE A 78 -5.61 0.57 -5.94
CA PHE A 78 -6.15 -0.77 -6.07
C PHE A 78 -7.48 -0.72 -6.81
N ARG A 79 -7.66 -1.58 -7.78
CA ARG A 79 -8.92 -1.73 -8.49
C ARG A 79 -9.94 -2.47 -7.63
N VAL A 80 -11.15 -1.96 -7.57
CA VAL A 80 -12.28 -2.62 -6.92
C VAL A 80 -13.48 -2.60 -7.88
N THR A 81 -14.47 -3.45 -7.64
CA THR A 81 -15.69 -3.49 -8.46
C THR A 81 -16.77 -2.58 -7.91
N ASP A 82 -16.85 -2.48 -6.57
CA ASP A 82 -17.85 -1.69 -5.86
C ASP A 82 -17.13 -0.84 -4.81
N ILE A 83 -17.05 0.46 -5.07
CA ILE A 83 -16.29 1.38 -4.23
C ILE A 83 -16.89 1.52 -2.82
N GLU A 84 -18.21 1.50 -2.69
CA GLU A 84 -18.87 1.63 -1.38
C GLU A 84 -18.64 0.37 -0.54
N ALA A 85 -18.84 -0.80 -1.12
CA ALA A 85 -18.57 -2.06 -0.44
C ALA A 85 -17.10 -2.20 -0.05
N ALA A 86 -16.19 -1.78 -0.91
CA ALA A 86 -14.74 -1.83 -0.64
C ALA A 86 -14.33 -0.87 0.49
N ARG A 87 -14.88 0.35 0.50
CA ARG A 87 -14.69 1.30 1.60
C ARG A 87 -15.19 0.72 2.93
N ASP A 88 -16.40 0.18 2.93
CA ASP A 88 -16.99 -0.40 4.14
C ASP A 88 -16.18 -1.60 4.63
N TRP A 89 -15.63 -2.39 3.72
CA TRP A 89 -14.72 -3.49 4.02
C TRP A 89 -13.44 -3.01 4.72
N LEU A 90 -12.83 -1.89 4.27
CA LEU A 90 -11.69 -1.28 4.94
C LEU A 90 -12.06 -0.76 6.33
N ASN A 91 -13.17 -0.02 6.42
CA ASN A 91 -13.61 0.56 7.69
C ASN A 91 -13.92 -0.52 8.74
N ALA A 92 -14.49 -1.63 8.34
CA ALA A 92 -14.75 -2.78 9.23
C ALA A 92 -13.46 -3.40 9.79
N ARG A 93 -12.32 -3.17 9.13
CA ARG A 93 -10.98 -3.62 9.57
C ARG A 93 -10.21 -2.56 10.34
N GLY A 94 -10.89 -1.46 10.71
CA GLY A 94 -10.28 -0.37 11.45
C GLY A 94 -9.38 0.53 10.62
N ILE A 95 -9.51 0.50 9.30
CA ILE A 95 -8.80 1.41 8.40
C ILE A 95 -9.69 2.61 8.10
N GLU A 96 -9.24 3.80 8.49
CA GLU A 96 -9.94 5.04 8.17
C GLU A 96 -9.82 5.36 6.69
N THR A 97 -10.91 5.84 6.11
CA THR A 97 -10.96 6.24 4.71
C THR A 97 -11.46 7.67 4.58
N GLU A 98 -10.99 8.36 3.55
CA GLU A 98 -11.54 9.63 3.14
C GLU A 98 -12.91 9.44 2.46
N PRO A 99 -13.68 10.50 2.19
CA PRO A 99 -14.94 10.39 1.44
C PRO A 99 -14.74 9.84 0.03
N ILE A 100 -15.80 9.24 -0.52
CA ILE A 100 -15.83 8.82 -1.91
C ILE A 100 -15.91 10.06 -2.80
N HIS A 101 -15.07 10.11 -3.83
CA HIS A 101 -15.08 11.15 -4.85
C HIS A 101 -15.33 10.55 -6.24
N GLU A 102 -15.97 11.33 -7.10
CA GLU A 102 -16.08 11.01 -8.52
C GLU A 102 -14.76 11.38 -9.22
N ASP A 103 -14.24 10.47 -10.04
CA ASP A 103 -13.06 10.76 -10.88
C ASP A 103 -13.54 11.37 -12.20
N THR A 104 -13.59 12.70 -12.25
CA THR A 104 -14.04 13.43 -13.43
C THR A 104 -13.05 13.38 -14.60
N ALA A 105 -11.81 13.02 -14.34
CA ALA A 105 -10.77 12.91 -15.38
C ALA A 105 -10.79 11.55 -16.08
N ASN A 106 -10.94 10.47 -15.32
CA ASN A 106 -10.79 9.10 -15.83
C ASN A 106 -12.06 8.25 -15.74
N GLY A 107 -13.12 8.77 -15.12
CA GLY A 107 -14.35 8.04 -14.85
C GLY A 107 -14.24 7.19 -13.58
N GLY A 108 -15.38 6.73 -13.09
CA GLY A 108 -15.48 5.95 -11.87
C GLY A 108 -15.36 6.80 -10.60
N HIS A 109 -15.03 6.15 -9.51
CA HIS A 109 -14.94 6.76 -8.19
C HIS A 109 -13.66 6.32 -7.49
N TYR A 110 -13.20 7.13 -6.55
CA TYR A 110 -12.02 6.81 -5.76
C TYR A 110 -12.18 7.17 -4.30
N VAL A 111 -11.42 6.47 -3.46
CA VAL A 111 -11.33 6.69 -2.02
C VAL A 111 -9.87 6.58 -1.62
N PHE A 112 -9.36 7.59 -0.89
CA PHE A 112 -8.02 7.52 -0.31
C PHE A 112 -8.05 6.95 1.11
N PHE A 113 -7.00 6.23 1.43
CA PHE A 113 -6.67 5.76 2.77
C PHE A 113 -5.14 5.74 2.90
N ARG A 114 -4.63 5.34 4.06
CA ARG A 114 -3.19 5.39 4.32
C ARG A 114 -2.71 4.12 4.98
N ASP A 115 -1.46 3.76 4.70
CA ASP A 115 -0.79 2.73 5.47
C ASP A 115 -0.34 3.27 6.84
N PRO A 116 0.22 2.43 7.74
CA PRO A 116 0.63 2.88 9.08
C PRO A 116 1.66 4.01 9.12
N ASP A 117 2.42 4.20 8.05
CA ASP A 117 3.42 5.27 7.94
C ASP A 117 2.93 6.46 7.10
N GLY A 118 1.65 6.51 6.77
CA GLY A 118 1.05 7.61 6.04
C GLY A 118 1.21 7.54 4.53
N GLN A 119 1.67 6.40 3.97
CA GLN A 119 1.71 6.22 2.52
C GLN A 119 0.29 6.28 1.95
N PRO A 120 -0.01 7.21 1.03
CA PRO A 120 -1.32 7.27 0.42
C PRO A 120 -1.59 6.04 -0.44
N LEU A 121 -2.77 5.47 -0.24
CA LEU A 121 -3.30 4.35 -1.00
C LEU A 121 -4.69 4.75 -1.51
N GLU A 122 -5.14 4.13 -2.58
CA GLU A 122 -6.39 4.49 -3.23
C GLU A 122 -7.18 3.22 -3.59
N LEU A 123 -8.51 3.27 -3.41
CA LEU A 123 -9.43 2.37 -4.08
C LEU A 123 -9.99 3.09 -5.31
N HIS A 124 -10.09 2.40 -6.43
CA HIS A 124 -10.70 2.93 -7.66
C HIS A 124 -11.57 1.86 -8.32
N ASP A 125 -12.81 2.19 -8.67
CA ASP A 125 -13.73 1.31 -9.39
C ASP A 125 -13.72 1.54 -10.90
#